data_bab409ad6d307a6b1eedc04fb783a1e7
#
_entry.id   bab409ad6d307a6b1eedc04fb783a1e7
#
_cell.length_a   1.000
_cell.length_b   1.000
_cell.length_c   1.000
_cell.angle_alpha   90.00
_cell.angle_beta   90.00
_cell.angle_gamma   90.00
#
_symmetry.space_group_name_H-M   'P 1'
#
loop_
_entity.id
_entity.type
_entity.pdbx_description
1 polymer ?
#
loop_
_entity_poly.entity_id
_entity_poly.type
_entity_poly.pdbx_seq_one_letter_code
_entity_poly.pdbx_strand_id
1 'polypeptide(L)'
;MATSREMTEGRALPLIFNFTLPLLLGNLLQQTYSLVDAAIVGRFLGINALASVGASTSVVFLILGFCNGCCGGFGIPVAQKFGARDYVTMRRYVAVSLQLAAVMSVVIAVVTSIYCADILHMMSTPENIFTGAYYYLLVTFIGVPFTFFYNLLSSIIRALGDSKTPFWFLLLSTVLNILLDLFCILVLGWGVAGAAIATVFSQGVSAILCYIYMMRRFDILKTTPAERKFDGALARTLMYIGVPMGLQFSITAIGSIMLQSANNALGTACVAAFTQPCVSRCFSCVLSRVWAWQWPPIAGKTTVRASRNVSGWESRQAPDDDCLLGVHFLCTDVRCQDFCPALCRCL
;
A
#
# COMPACT_ATOMS: atom_id res chain seq x y z
N MET A 1 5.03 0.02 29.65
CA MET A 1 4.62 1.19 28.88
C MET A 1 5.55 1.32 27.70
N ALA A 2 5.14 0.96 26.47
CA ALA A 2 5.92 1.27 25.30
C ALA A 2 5.57 2.71 24.94
N THR A 3 6.52 3.56 25.12
CA THR A 3 6.48 4.94 24.69
C THR A 3 6.24 4.96 23.17
N SER A 4 5.10 5.54 22.76
CA SER A 4 4.97 6.08 21.41
C SER A 4 6.22 6.94 21.20
N ARG A 5 7.13 6.50 20.32
CA ARG A 5 8.33 7.28 20.06
C ARG A 5 7.91 8.59 19.42
N GLU A 6 7.92 9.65 20.20
CA GLU A 6 7.72 10.99 19.70
C GLU A 6 8.86 11.27 18.70
N MET A 7 8.55 11.18 17.40
CA MET A 7 9.49 11.52 16.32
C MET A 7 9.83 13.02 16.30
N THR A 8 9.39 13.74 17.34
CA THR A 8 9.58 15.18 17.48
C THR A 8 10.83 15.54 18.28
N GLU A 9 11.48 14.55 18.93
CA GLU A 9 12.68 14.79 19.76
C GLU A 9 13.86 13.94 19.27
N GLY A 10 15.05 14.55 19.17
CA GLY A 10 16.29 13.89 18.76
C GLY A 10 16.84 14.35 17.41
N ARG A 11 17.95 13.74 16.98
CA ARG A 11 18.57 14.00 15.67
C ARG A 11 17.69 13.42 14.56
N ALA A 12 17.33 14.23 13.57
CA ALA A 12 16.37 13.86 12.51
C ALA A 12 16.84 12.63 11.71
N LEU A 13 18.10 12.56 11.34
CA LEU A 13 18.65 11.54 10.45
C LEU A 13 18.54 10.10 11.00
N PRO A 14 18.95 9.79 12.25
CA PRO A 14 18.74 8.45 12.83
C PRO A 14 17.27 8.10 13.03
N LEU A 15 16.41 9.10 13.32
CA LEU A 15 14.97 8.87 13.48
C LEU A 15 14.33 8.46 12.16
N ILE A 16 14.65 9.19 11.07
CA ILE A 16 14.17 8.87 9.73
C ILE A 16 14.66 7.49 9.31
N PHE A 17 15.95 7.20 9.48
CA PHE A 17 16.52 5.92 9.07
C PHE A 17 15.89 4.73 9.83
N ASN A 18 15.76 4.82 11.15
CA ASN A 18 15.14 3.77 11.97
C ASN A 18 13.64 3.54 11.65
N PHE A 19 12.96 4.56 11.14
CA PHE A 19 11.56 4.45 10.72
C PHE A 19 11.46 3.91 9.29
N THR A 20 12.33 4.34 8.38
CA THR A 20 12.30 3.98 6.96
C THR A 20 12.77 2.55 6.72
N LEU A 21 13.76 2.07 7.46
CA LEU A 21 14.34 0.73 7.26
C LEU A 21 13.30 -0.40 7.40
N PRO A 22 12.48 -0.47 8.48
CA PRO A 22 11.44 -1.51 8.58
C PRO A 22 10.40 -1.44 7.46
N LEU A 23 10.10 -0.26 6.96
CA LEU A 23 9.14 -0.08 5.88
C LEU A 23 9.72 -0.51 4.53
N LEU A 24 10.98 -0.22 4.27
CA LEU A 24 11.70 -0.72 3.10
C LEU A 24 11.75 -2.25 3.11
N LEU A 25 12.12 -2.83 4.25
CA LEU A 25 12.11 -4.29 4.41
C LEU A 25 10.70 -4.87 4.25
N GLY A 26 9.66 -4.19 4.72
CA GLY A 26 8.26 -4.59 4.51
C GLY A 26 7.87 -4.61 3.04
N ASN A 27 8.25 -3.58 2.27
CA ASN A 27 7.99 -3.55 0.82
C ASN A 27 8.76 -4.64 0.07
N LEU A 28 10.03 -4.89 0.44
CA LEU A 28 10.82 -5.99 -0.14
C LEU A 28 10.20 -7.34 0.19
N LEU A 29 9.76 -7.54 1.44
CA LEU A 29 9.08 -8.75 1.86
C LEU A 29 7.79 -8.97 1.06
N GLN A 30 7.01 -7.92 0.83
CA GLN A 30 5.78 -8.00 0.03
C GLN A 30 6.06 -8.36 -1.43
N GLN A 31 7.14 -7.86 -2.02
CA GLN A 31 7.56 -8.26 -3.38
C GLN A 31 8.05 -9.71 -3.42
N THR A 32 8.84 -10.12 -2.43
CA THR A 32 9.31 -11.51 -2.31
C THR A 32 8.12 -12.47 -2.12
N TYR A 33 7.15 -12.09 -1.29
CA TYR A 33 5.90 -12.83 -1.12
C TYR A 33 5.18 -13.07 -2.44
N SER A 34 4.97 -12.01 -3.25
CA SER A 34 4.28 -12.14 -4.54
C SER A 34 5.05 -13.05 -5.52
N LEU A 35 6.39 -13.04 -5.47
CA LEU A 35 7.21 -13.94 -6.28
C LEU A 35 7.09 -15.40 -5.82
N VAL A 36 7.08 -15.64 -4.51
CA VAL A 36 6.94 -17.00 -3.94
C VAL A 36 5.58 -17.57 -4.26
N ASP A 37 4.50 -16.80 -4.10
CA ASP A 37 3.14 -17.19 -4.45
C ASP A 37 3.04 -17.58 -5.94
N ALA A 38 3.53 -16.74 -6.85
CA ALA A 38 3.58 -17.05 -8.27
C ALA A 38 4.42 -18.31 -8.57
N ALA A 39 5.54 -18.52 -7.87
CA ALA A 39 6.38 -19.70 -8.03
C ALA A 39 5.69 -20.98 -7.56
N ILE A 40 4.96 -20.93 -6.45
CA ILE A 40 4.15 -22.04 -5.92
C ILE A 40 3.06 -22.40 -6.94
N VAL A 41 2.27 -21.43 -7.39
CA VAL A 41 1.22 -21.64 -8.40
C VAL A 41 1.81 -22.22 -9.68
N GLY A 42 2.88 -21.64 -10.21
CA GLY A 42 3.52 -22.10 -11.45
C GLY A 42 4.09 -23.52 -11.36
N ARG A 43 4.70 -23.86 -10.21
CA ARG A 43 5.33 -25.19 -10.03
C ARG A 43 4.31 -26.31 -9.81
N PHE A 44 3.27 -26.07 -9.07
CA PHE A 44 2.32 -27.12 -8.65
C PHE A 44 1.06 -27.18 -9.51
N LEU A 45 0.60 -26.06 -10.07
CA LEU A 45 -0.60 -26.00 -10.88
C LEU A 45 -0.33 -25.86 -12.40
N GLY A 46 0.93 -25.60 -12.77
CA GLY A 46 1.35 -25.50 -14.15
C GLY A 46 1.18 -24.13 -14.80
N ILE A 47 1.56 -24.03 -16.10
CA ILE A 47 1.69 -22.77 -16.83
C ILE A 47 0.35 -22.06 -17.01
N ASN A 48 -0.76 -22.79 -17.23
CA ASN A 48 -2.08 -22.20 -17.41
C ASN A 48 -2.59 -21.51 -16.13
N ALA A 49 -2.33 -22.11 -14.96
CA ALA A 49 -2.66 -21.52 -13.68
C ALA A 49 -1.84 -20.25 -13.41
N LEU A 50 -0.54 -20.29 -13.71
CA LEU A 50 0.32 -19.12 -13.62
C LEU A 50 -0.14 -18.00 -14.56
N ALA A 51 -0.54 -18.33 -15.79
CA ALA A 51 -1.08 -17.37 -16.74
C ALA A 51 -2.41 -16.76 -16.25
N SER A 52 -3.29 -17.56 -15.61
CA SER A 52 -4.52 -17.06 -14.99
C SER A 52 -4.25 -16.03 -13.90
N VAL A 53 -3.31 -16.30 -13.00
CA VAL A 53 -2.87 -15.35 -11.95
C VAL A 53 -2.22 -14.13 -12.58
N GLY A 54 -1.34 -14.32 -13.57
CA GLY A 54 -0.65 -13.24 -14.28
C GLY A 54 -1.61 -12.27 -14.97
N ALA A 55 -2.62 -12.78 -15.67
CA ALA A 55 -3.66 -11.98 -16.30
C ALA A 55 -4.45 -11.16 -15.27
N SER A 56 -4.70 -11.74 -14.10
CA SER A 56 -5.44 -11.09 -13.01
C SER A 56 -4.64 -10.03 -12.25
N THR A 57 -3.30 -10.12 -12.26
CA THR A 57 -2.40 -9.28 -11.44
C THR A 57 -2.60 -7.78 -11.70
N SER A 58 -2.82 -7.38 -12.94
CA SER A 58 -3.00 -5.97 -13.28
C SER A 58 -4.26 -5.37 -12.67
N VAL A 59 -5.38 -6.12 -12.66
CA VAL A 59 -6.64 -5.68 -12.06
C VAL A 59 -6.53 -5.67 -10.55
N VAL A 60 -5.93 -6.69 -9.97
CA VAL A 60 -5.67 -6.76 -8.52
C VAL A 60 -4.81 -5.58 -8.09
N PHE A 61 -3.76 -5.24 -8.84
CA PHE A 61 -2.91 -4.10 -8.54
C PHE A 61 -3.66 -2.76 -8.65
N LEU A 62 -4.56 -2.62 -9.62
CA LEU A 62 -5.40 -1.43 -9.78
C LEU A 62 -6.29 -1.22 -8.55
N ILE A 63 -7.00 -2.27 -8.13
CA ILE A 63 -8.01 -2.19 -7.05
C ILE A 63 -7.34 -2.14 -5.67
N LEU A 64 -6.41 -3.06 -5.40
CA LEU A 64 -5.70 -3.08 -4.11
C LEU A 64 -4.76 -1.88 -3.97
N GLY A 65 -4.17 -1.39 -5.08
CA GLY A 65 -3.40 -0.15 -5.11
C GLY A 65 -4.24 1.06 -4.71
N PHE A 66 -5.46 1.18 -5.26
CA PHE A 66 -6.42 2.21 -4.85
C PHE A 66 -6.73 2.13 -3.35
N CYS A 67 -7.07 0.93 -2.86
CA CYS A 67 -7.36 0.70 -1.44
C CYS A 67 -6.17 1.09 -0.55
N ASN A 68 -4.96 0.69 -0.94
CA ASN A 68 -3.72 1.01 -0.21
C ASN A 68 -3.45 2.53 -0.19
N GLY A 69 -3.69 3.21 -1.32
CA GLY A 69 -3.59 4.66 -1.43
C GLY A 69 -4.57 5.37 -0.50
N CYS A 70 -5.83 4.97 -0.49
CA CYS A 70 -6.84 5.51 0.43
C CYS A 70 -6.44 5.32 1.90
N CYS A 71 -5.96 4.13 2.28
CA CYS A 71 -5.50 3.84 3.63
C CYS A 71 -4.32 4.72 4.05
N GLY A 72 -3.38 4.96 3.13
CA GLY A 72 -2.26 5.88 3.34
C GLY A 72 -2.74 7.31 3.58
N GLY A 73 -3.68 7.77 2.76
CA GLY A 73 -4.30 9.08 2.89
C GLY A 73 -5.05 9.28 4.20
N PHE A 74 -5.77 8.26 4.67
CA PHE A 74 -6.46 8.30 5.98
C PHE A 74 -5.49 8.39 7.17
N GLY A 75 -4.27 7.88 7.02
CA GLY A 75 -3.23 8.00 8.03
C GLY A 75 -2.68 9.43 8.23
N ILE A 76 -2.80 10.30 7.21
CA ILE A 76 -2.20 11.65 7.27
C ILE A 76 -2.86 12.54 8.34
N PRO A 77 -4.19 12.72 8.38
CA PRO A 77 -4.83 13.52 9.43
C PRO A 77 -4.59 12.94 10.83
N VAL A 78 -4.54 11.60 10.96
CA VAL A 78 -4.22 10.93 12.22
C VAL A 78 -2.80 11.32 12.68
N ALA A 79 -1.81 11.27 11.76
CA ALA A 79 -0.43 11.66 12.06
C ALA A 79 -0.30 13.14 12.43
N GLN A 80 -1.02 14.03 11.71
CA GLN A 80 -1.03 15.47 11.99
C GLN A 80 -1.58 15.77 13.39
N LYS A 81 -2.73 15.16 13.75
CA LYS A 81 -3.36 15.36 15.06
C LYS A 81 -2.53 14.75 16.18
N PHE A 82 -1.89 13.60 15.94
CA PHE A 82 -0.93 13.02 16.88
C PHE A 82 0.26 13.94 17.12
N GLY A 83 0.85 14.52 16.06
CA GLY A 83 1.94 15.50 16.17
C GLY A 83 1.54 16.80 16.87
N ALA A 84 0.26 17.21 16.70
CA ALA A 84 -0.32 18.36 17.40
C ALA A 84 -0.66 18.08 18.88
N ARG A 85 -0.55 16.83 19.35
CA ARG A 85 -1.01 16.37 20.67
C ARG A 85 -2.52 16.52 20.90
N ASP A 86 -3.31 16.65 19.81
CA ASP A 86 -4.77 16.71 19.86
C ASP A 86 -5.35 15.28 19.79
N TYR A 87 -5.25 14.58 20.91
CA TYR A 87 -5.66 13.16 20.97
C TYR A 87 -7.16 12.94 20.84
N VAL A 88 -7.97 13.93 21.19
CA VAL A 88 -9.44 13.84 21.08
C VAL A 88 -9.84 13.81 19.60
N THR A 89 -9.38 14.79 18.84
CA THR A 89 -9.67 14.84 17.39
C THR A 89 -8.99 13.67 16.65
N MET A 90 -7.79 13.25 17.06
CA MET A 90 -7.13 12.07 16.51
C MET A 90 -7.98 10.81 16.66
N ARG A 91 -8.55 10.55 17.85
CA ARG A 91 -9.43 9.38 18.10
C ARG A 91 -10.67 9.42 17.23
N ARG A 92 -11.27 10.61 17.02
CA ARG A 92 -12.40 10.79 16.11
C ARG A 92 -12.02 10.46 14.68
N TYR A 93 -10.84 10.92 14.19
CA TYR A 93 -10.33 10.55 12.84
C TYR A 93 -10.15 9.04 12.71
N VAL A 94 -9.58 8.37 13.72
CA VAL A 94 -9.42 6.92 13.70
C VAL A 94 -10.78 6.20 13.67
N ALA A 95 -11.75 6.62 14.49
CA ALA A 95 -13.08 6.02 14.50
C ALA A 95 -13.80 6.20 13.14
N VAL A 96 -13.80 7.42 12.59
CA VAL A 96 -14.40 7.70 11.29
C VAL A 96 -13.68 6.99 10.16
N SER A 97 -12.35 6.89 10.20
CA SER A 97 -11.59 6.15 9.17
C SER A 97 -11.91 4.65 9.16
N LEU A 98 -12.12 4.03 10.33
CA LEU A 98 -12.55 2.63 10.41
C LEU A 98 -13.97 2.43 9.86
N GLN A 99 -14.91 3.32 10.16
CA GLN A 99 -16.28 3.27 9.63
C GLN A 99 -16.28 3.47 8.12
N LEU A 100 -15.55 4.46 7.63
CA LEU A 100 -15.44 4.77 6.21
C LEU A 100 -14.78 3.61 5.44
N ALA A 101 -13.74 3.02 6.01
CA ALA A 101 -13.08 1.83 5.45
C ALA A 101 -14.02 0.63 5.35
N ALA A 102 -14.87 0.41 6.36
CA ALA A 102 -15.86 -0.66 6.33
C ALA A 102 -16.84 -0.48 5.17
N VAL A 103 -17.37 0.73 5.01
CA VAL A 103 -18.33 1.04 3.92
C VAL A 103 -17.62 0.95 2.56
N MET A 104 -16.48 1.62 2.39
CA MET A 104 -15.76 1.64 1.12
C MET A 104 -15.29 0.24 0.68
N SER A 105 -14.75 -0.54 1.59
CA SER A 105 -14.26 -1.88 1.27
C SER A 105 -15.38 -2.83 0.84
N VAL A 106 -16.54 -2.74 1.50
CA VAL A 106 -17.73 -3.54 1.12
C VAL A 106 -18.26 -3.09 -0.25
N VAL A 107 -18.38 -1.78 -0.48
CA VAL A 107 -18.84 -1.25 -1.78
C VAL A 107 -17.87 -1.70 -2.90
N ILE A 108 -16.58 -1.55 -2.70
CA ILE A 108 -15.57 -1.99 -3.70
C ILE A 108 -15.70 -3.50 -3.92
N ALA A 109 -15.74 -4.31 -2.86
CA ALA A 109 -15.85 -5.76 -2.98
C ALA A 109 -17.10 -6.18 -3.74
N VAL A 110 -18.26 -5.60 -3.45
CA VAL A 110 -19.52 -5.92 -4.12
C VAL A 110 -19.47 -5.50 -5.59
N VAL A 111 -19.08 -4.26 -5.88
CA VAL A 111 -19.02 -3.75 -7.25
C VAL A 111 -18.04 -4.56 -8.09
N THR A 112 -16.83 -4.81 -7.61
CA THR A 112 -15.82 -5.56 -8.36
C THR A 112 -16.19 -7.03 -8.52
N SER A 113 -16.89 -7.65 -7.56
CA SER A 113 -17.36 -9.02 -7.67
C SER A 113 -18.47 -9.16 -8.70
N ILE A 114 -19.40 -8.21 -8.78
CA ILE A 114 -20.48 -8.21 -9.77
C ILE A 114 -19.91 -8.08 -11.19
N TYR A 115 -18.98 -7.15 -11.40
CA TYR A 115 -18.38 -6.89 -12.71
C TYR A 115 -17.13 -7.74 -13.01
N CYS A 116 -16.85 -8.76 -12.22
CA CYS A 116 -15.65 -9.59 -12.36
C CYS A 116 -15.52 -10.24 -13.75
N ALA A 117 -16.60 -10.79 -14.27
CA ALA A 117 -16.62 -11.40 -15.61
C ALA A 117 -16.43 -10.34 -16.71
N ASP A 118 -17.12 -9.21 -16.60
CA ASP A 118 -17.05 -8.13 -17.60
C ASP A 118 -15.62 -7.53 -17.67
N ILE A 119 -14.96 -7.40 -16.51
CA ILE A 119 -13.57 -6.95 -16.44
C ILE A 119 -12.65 -7.92 -17.20
N LEU A 120 -12.80 -9.21 -17.04
CA LEU A 120 -11.99 -10.23 -17.74
C LEU A 120 -12.26 -10.24 -19.24
N HIS A 121 -13.53 -10.08 -19.65
CA HIS A 121 -13.88 -9.95 -21.06
C HIS A 121 -13.29 -8.68 -21.69
N MET A 122 -13.35 -7.55 -20.98
CA MET A 122 -12.74 -6.30 -21.44
C MET A 122 -11.21 -6.41 -21.61
N MET A 123 -10.56 -7.26 -20.80
CA MET A 123 -9.13 -7.56 -20.90
C MET A 123 -8.81 -8.57 -22.02
N SER A 124 -9.80 -9.08 -22.76
CA SER A 124 -9.62 -10.11 -23.78
C SER A 124 -8.89 -11.34 -23.26
N THR A 125 -9.26 -11.80 -22.05
CA THR A 125 -8.63 -12.95 -21.43
C THR A 125 -8.96 -14.22 -22.22
N PRO A 126 -7.96 -15.05 -22.64
CA PRO A 126 -8.20 -16.28 -23.37
C PRO A 126 -9.09 -17.26 -22.62
N GLU A 127 -9.95 -17.97 -23.33
CA GLU A 127 -10.93 -18.90 -22.71
C GLU A 127 -10.30 -20.02 -21.88
N ASN A 128 -9.12 -20.49 -22.26
CA ASN A 128 -8.40 -21.57 -21.57
C ASN A 128 -7.93 -21.18 -20.17
N ILE A 129 -7.78 -19.88 -19.87
CA ILE A 129 -7.36 -19.37 -18.57
C ILE A 129 -8.47 -18.58 -17.87
N PHE A 130 -9.59 -18.32 -18.54
CA PHE A 130 -10.69 -17.47 -18.04
C PHE A 130 -11.26 -17.98 -16.72
N THR A 131 -11.60 -19.26 -16.64
CA THR A 131 -12.20 -19.86 -15.43
C THR A 131 -11.29 -19.75 -14.23
N GLY A 132 -9.99 -20.01 -14.40
CA GLY A 132 -9.01 -19.86 -13.31
C GLY A 132 -8.84 -18.41 -12.86
N ALA A 133 -8.76 -17.48 -13.81
CA ALA A 133 -8.67 -16.05 -13.53
C ALA A 133 -9.93 -15.51 -12.83
N TYR A 134 -11.12 -15.97 -13.25
CA TYR A 134 -12.40 -15.60 -12.65
C TYR A 134 -12.49 -15.97 -11.17
N TYR A 135 -12.23 -17.25 -10.84
CA TYR A 135 -12.26 -17.67 -9.43
C TYR A 135 -11.21 -17.00 -8.58
N TYR A 136 -10.01 -16.79 -9.12
CA TYR A 136 -8.94 -16.08 -8.42
C TYR A 136 -9.34 -14.63 -8.10
N LEU A 137 -9.85 -13.90 -9.08
CA LEU A 137 -10.31 -12.52 -8.92
C LEU A 137 -11.51 -12.42 -7.99
N LEU A 138 -12.50 -13.29 -8.15
CA LEU A 138 -13.71 -13.27 -7.33
C LEU A 138 -13.37 -13.45 -5.85
N VAL A 139 -12.54 -14.44 -5.52
CA VAL A 139 -12.08 -14.66 -4.13
C VAL A 139 -11.29 -13.46 -3.62
N THR A 140 -10.39 -12.92 -4.44
CA THR A 140 -9.59 -11.73 -4.08
C THR A 140 -10.48 -10.51 -3.81
N PHE A 141 -11.53 -10.29 -4.63
CA PHE A 141 -12.45 -9.16 -4.46
C PHE A 141 -13.33 -9.31 -3.22
N ILE A 142 -13.82 -10.51 -2.93
CA ILE A 142 -14.50 -10.81 -1.66
C ILE A 142 -13.56 -10.56 -0.47
N GLY A 143 -12.27 -10.79 -0.65
CA GLY A 143 -11.22 -10.54 0.34
C GLY A 143 -10.81 -9.08 0.53
N VAL A 144 -11.21 -8.16 -0.35
CA VAL A 144 -10.85 -6.73 -0.26
C VAL A 144 -11.09 -6.13 1.13
N PRO A 145 -12.20 -6.39 1.84
CA PRO A 145 -12.42 -5.85 3.17
C PRO A 145 -11.29 -6.19 4.16
N PHE A 146 -10.81 -7.42 4.17
CA PHE A 146 -9.73 -7.86 5.08
C PHE A 146 -8.42 -7.15 4.75
N THR A 147 -8.08 -7.08 3.46
CA THR A 147 -6.88 -6.37 2.99
C THR A 147 -6.95 -4.88 3.28
N PHE A 148 -8.11 -4.25 3.07
CA PHE A 148 -8.34 -2.83 3.35
C PHE A 148 -8.16 -2.54 4.84
N PHE A 149 -8.78 -3.35 5.71
CA PHE A 149 -8.65 -3.20 7.16
C PHE A 149 -7.20 -3.37 7.62
N TYR A 150 -6.49 -4.40 7.13
CA TYR A 150 -5.07 -4.59 7.47
C TYR A 150 -4.23 -3.37 7.08
N ASN A 151 -4.41 -2.85 5.85
CA ASN A 151 -3.67 -1.69 5.35
C ASN A 151 -3.99 -0.42 6.14
N LEU A 152 -5.27 -0.20 6.50
CA LEU A 152 -5.68 0.92 7.32
C LEU A 152 -5.08 0.86 8.73
N LEU A 153 -5.19 -0.28 9.41
CA LEU A 153 -4.62 -0.46 10.75
C LEU A 153 -3.10 -0.26 10.74
N SER A 154 -2.42 -0.82 9.74
CA SER A 154 -0.99 -0.61 9.52
C SER A 154 -0.65 0.86 9.30
N SER A 155 -1.47 1.59 8.54
CA SER A 155 -1.31 3.03 8.31
C SER A 155 -1.49 3.84 9.59
N ILE A 156 -2.51 3.52 10.41
CA ILE A 156 -2.74 4.17 11.71
C ILE A 156 -1.57 3.92 12.66
N ILE A 157 -1.08 2.68 12.78
CA ILE A 157 0.05 2.35 13.66
C ILE A 157 1.32 3.10 13.21
N ARG A 158 1.57 3.19 11.90
CA ARG A 158 2.66 4.01 11.34
C ARG A 158 2.48 5.49 11.65
N ALA A 159 1.25 6.00 11.57
CA ALA A 159 0.93 7.39 11.93
C ALA A 159 1.26 7.70 13.41
N LEU A 160 1.16 6.72 14.29
CA LEU A 160 1.55 6.84 15.70
C LEU A 160 3.08 6.72 15.94
N GLY A 161 3.86 6.45 14.89
CA GLY A 161 5.32 6.39 14.95
C GLY A 161 5.90 4.98 15.11
N ASP A 162 5.08 3.94 15.06
CA ASP A 162 5.54 2.55 15.09
C ASP A 162 5.54 1.95 13.68
N SER A 163 6.71 1.83 13.08
CA SER A 163 6.89 1.18 11.77
C SER A 163 7.30 -0.29 11.89
N LYS A 164 7.75 -0.74 13.07
CA LYS A 164 8.25 -2.10 13.27
C LYS A 164 7.11 -3.11 13.40
N THR A 165 6.06 -2.75 14.10
CA THR A 165 4.93 -3.65 14.35
C THR A 165 4.20 -4.06 13.07
N PRO A 166 3.85 -3.15 12.13
CA PRO A 166 3.28 -3.56 10.85
C PRO A 166 4.18 -4.50 10.04
N PHE A 167 5.50 -4.33 10.11
CA PHE A 167 6.45 -5.25 9.48
C PHE A 167 6.34 -6.68 10.04
N TRP A 168 6.29 -6.84 11.36
CA TRP A 168 6.15 -8.16 11.98
C TRP A 168 4.82 -8.84 11.63
N PHE A 169 3.72 -8.09 11.56
CA PHE A 169 2.44 -8.64 11.12
C PHE A 169 2.45 -9.00 9.63
N LEU A 170 3.16 -8.25 8.79
CA LEU A 170 3.35 -8.60 7.40
C LEU A 170 4.17 -9.89 7.26
N LEU A 171 5.24 -10.03 8.03
CA LEU A 171 6.07 -11.24 8.05
C LEU A 171 5.23 -12.45 8.47
N LEU A 172 4.43 -12.32 9.52
CA LEU A 172 3.51 -13.37 9.98
C LEU A 172 2.50 -13.74 8.88
N SER A 173 1.90 -12.73 8.23
CA SER A 173 0.98 -12.92 7.11
C SER A 173 1.64 -13.69 5.97
N THR A 174 2.88 -13.34 5.62
CA THR A 174 3.64 -13.98 4.55
C THR A 174 3.92 -15.45 4.86
N VAL A 175 4.38 -15.76 6.06
CA VAL A 175 4.64 -17.16 6.46
C VAL A 175 3.35 -17.97 6.48
N LEU A 176 2.30 -17.42 7.07
CA LEU A 176 0.99 -18.07 7.13
C LEU A 176 0.41 -18.31 5.73
N ASN A 177 0.54 -17.34 4.84
CA ASN A 177 0.08 -17.48 3.46
C ASN A 177 0.83 -18.61 2.73
N ILE A 178 2.18 -18.66 2.78
CA ILE A 178 2.97 -19.71 2.13
C ILE A 178 2.53 -21.11 2.63
N LEU A 179 2.31 -21.25 3.93
CA LEU A 179 1.85 -22.52 4.50
C LEU A 179 0.45 -22.89 4.02
N LEU A 180 -0.45 -21.90 3.98
CA LEU A 180 -1.82 -22.10 3.50
C LEU A 180 -1.88 -22.35 2.00
N ASP A 181 -1.05 -21.69 1.19
CA ASP A 181 -0.96 -21.96 -0.25
C ASP A 181 -0.59 -23.41 -0.52
N LEU A 182 0.47 -23.89 0.14
CA LEU A 182 0.87 -25.29 0.03
C LEU A 182 -0.24 -26.23 0.51
N PHE A 183 -0.91 -25.93 1.61
CA PHE A 183 -2.01 -26.73 2.13
C PHE A 183 -3.22 -26.73 1.19
N CYS A 184 -3.67 -25.56 0.72
CA CYS A 184 -4.83 -25.45 -0.16
C CYS A 184 -4.58 -26.06 -1.55
N ILE A 185 -3.36 -25.94 -2.07
CA ILE A 185 -3.01 -26.45 -3.39
C ILE A 185 -2.72 -27.96 -3.35
N LEU A 186 -1.87 -28.42 -2.40
CA LEU A 186 -1.39 -29.80 -2.37
C LEU A 186 -2.33 -30.75 -1.65
N VAL A 187 -2.96 -30.32 -0.55
CA VAL A 187 -3.82 -31.20 0.28
C VAL A 187 -5.28 -31.10 -0.14
N LEU A 188 -5.78 -29.88 -0.33
CA LEU A 188 -7.19 -29.68 -0.67
C LEU A 188 -7.47 -29.68 -2.19
N GLY A 189 -6.45 -29.50 -3.03
CA GLY A 189 -6.61 -29.54 -4.49
C GLY A 189 -7.47 -28.39 -5.05
N TRP A 190 -7.59 -27.27 -4.34
CA TRP A 190 -8.46 -26.14 -4.74
C TRP A 190 -7.92 -25.29 -5.90
N GLY A 191 -6.78 -25.68 -6.45
CA GLY A 191 -6.18 -25.02 -7.61
C GLY A 191 -5.87 -23.55 -7.34
N VAL A 192 -6.10 -22.71 -8.37
CA VAL A 192 -5.79 -21.26 -8.31
C VAL A 192 -6.65 -20.51 -7.28
N ALA A 193 -7.90 -20.95 -7.08
CA ALA A 193 -8.77 -20.37 -6.05
C ALA A 193 -8.21 -20.58 -4.64
N GLY A 194 -7.51 -21.70 -4.42
CA GLY A 194 -6.86 -22.03 -3.14
C GLY A 194 -5.80 -21.00 -2.76
N ALA A 195 -4.98 -20.53 -3.71
CA ALA A 195 -3.99 -19.47 -3.50
C ALA A 195 -4.67 -18.14 -3.10
N ALA A 196 -5.75 -17.76 -3.79
CA ALA A 196 -6.51 -16.57 -3.42
C ALA A 196 -7.11 -16.65 -2.01
N ILE A 197 -7.68 -17.81 -1.64
CA ILE A 197 -8.24 -18.05 -0.30
C ILE A 197 -7.16 -17.96 0.77
N ALA A 198 -6.00 -18.57 0.54
CA ALA A 198 -4.87 -18.51 1.46
C ALA A 198 -4.39 -17.07 1.70
N THR A 199 -4.33 -16.28 0.63
CA THR A 199 -4.01 -14.84 0.70
C THR A 199 -5.04 -14.07 1.53
N VAL A 200 -6.31 -14.21 1.25
CA VAL A 200 -7.39 -13.52 1.96
C VAL A 200 -7.42 -13.92 3.43
N PHE A 201 -7.28 -15.20 3.73
CA PHE A 201 -7.29 -15.70 5.09
C PHE A 201 -6.08 -15.19 5.91
N SER A 202 -4.88 -15.23 5.35
CA SER A 202 -3.66 -14.73 6.01
C SER A 202 -3.74 -13.22 6.29
N GLN A 203 -4.30 -12.45 5.36
CA GLN A 203 -4.56 -11.03 5.53
C GLN A 203 -5.62 -10.78 6.61
N GLY A 204 -6.69 -11.58 6.65
CA GLY A 204 -7.73 -11.49 7.66
C GLY A 204 -7.20 -11.76 9.07
N VAL A 205 -6.43 -12.83 9.25
CA VAL A 205 -5.77 -13.14 10.54
C VAL A 205 -4.87 -12.00 10.97
N SER A 206 -4.05 -11.48 10.05
CA SER A 206 -3.14 -10.37 10.34
C SER A 206 -3.88 -9.08 10.67
N ALA A 207 -5.01 -8.79 10.02
CA ALA A 207 -5.86 -7.65 10.34
C ALA A 207 -6.43 -7.76 11.77
N ILE A 208 -6.93 -8.92 12.16
CA ILE A 208 -7.47 -9.16 13.51
C ILE A 208 -6.37 -9.01 14.56
N LEU A 209 -5.22 -9.62 14.35
CA LEU A 209 -4.09 -9.52 15.28
C LEU A 209 -3.57 -8.08 15.41
N CYS A 210 -3.48 -7.38 14.27
CA CYS A 210 -3.10 -5.96 14.23
C CYS A 210 -4.08 -5.09 15.01
N TYR A 211 -5.40 -5.34 14.87
CA TYR A 211 -6.44 -4.65 15.62
C TYR A 211 -6.34 -4.90 17.12
N ILE A 212 -6.20 -6.17 17.53
CA ILE A 212 -6.04 -6.54 18.95
C ILE A 212 -4.79 -5.88 19.53
N TYR A 213 -3.68 -5.91 18.81
CA TYR A 213 -2.44 -5.25 19.24
C TYR A 213 -2.65 -3.74 19.41
N MET A 214 -3.26 -3.09 18.40
CA MET A 214 -3.52 -1.66 18.43
C MET A 214 -4.36 -1.27 19.66
N MET A 215 -5.44 -2.00 19.95
CA MET A 215 -6.31 -1.73 21.09
C MET A 215 -5.66 -1.99 22.45
N ARG A 216 -4.77 -3.00 22.53
CA ARG A 216 -4.08 -3.33 23.79
C ARG A 216 -2.87 -2.46 24.07
N ARG A 217 -2.19 -1.99 23.03
CA ARG A 217 -0.91 -1.29 23.17
C ARG A 217 -1.04 0.21 23.25
N PHE A 218 -1.99 0.77 22.54
CA PHE A 218 -2.18 2.22 22.45
C PHE A 218 -3.42 2.64 23.23
N ASP A 219 -3.26 2.85 24.55
CA ASP A 219 -4.34 3.38 25.41
C ASP A 219 -4.89 4.71 24.90
N ILE A 220 -4.07 5.48 24.20
CA ILE A 220 -4.42 6.75 23.55
C ILE A 220 -5.56 6.57 22.52
N LEU A 221 -5.72 5.39 21.92
CA LEU A 221 -6.76 5.09 20.92
C LEU A 221 -8.07 4.61 21.53
N LYS A 222 -8.15 4.43 22.86
CA LYS A 222 -9.40 4.06 23.51
C LYS A 222 -10.41 5.18 23.35
N THR A 223 -11.39 4.92 22.47
CA THR A 223 -12.45 5.89 22.15
C THR A 223 -13.60 5.81 23.14
N THR A 224 -14.12 6.96 23.56
CA THR A 224 -15.38 7.03 24.30
C THR A 224 -16.57 6.85 23.34
N PRO A 225 -17.77 6.43 23.81
CA PRO A 225 -18.95 6.29 22.96
C PRO A 225 -19.32 7.57 22.19
N ALA A 226 -19.03 8.73 22.77
CA ALA A 226 -19.27 10.02 22.13
C ALA A 226 -18.31 10.29 20.94
N GLU A 227 -17.09 9.81 21.02
CA GLU A 227 -16.07 9.98 19.97
C GLU A 227 -16.27 9.01 18.79
N ARG A 228 -17.08 7.95 18.96
CA ARG A 228 -17.41 6.98 17.90
C ARG A 228 -18.53 7.43 16.97
N LYS A 229 -19.19 8.54 17.28
CA LYS A 229 -20.25 9.06 16.41
C LYS A 229 -19.65 9.46 15.07
N PHE A 230 -20.37 9.10 14.00
CA PHE A 230 -19.97 9.48 12.65
C PHE A 230 -20.02 11.00 12.50
N ASP A 231 -18.93 11.58 12.05
CA ASP A 231 -18.79 13.00 11.77
C ASP A 231 -18.54 13.21 10.27
N GLY A 232 -19.54 13.75 9.57
CA GLY A 232 -19.49 13.98 8.14
C GLY A 232 -18.40 14.95 7.70
N ALA A 233 -18.03 15.92 8.54
CA ALA A 233 -16.95 16.86 8.23
C ALA A 233 -15.58 16.18 8.25
N LEU A 234 -15.34 15.32 9.23
CA LEU A 234 -14.14 14.52 9.31
C LEU A 234 -14.07 13.49 8.17
N ALA A 235 -15.19 12.83 7.86
CA ALA A 235 -15.30 11.90 6.75
C ALA A 235 -14.98 12.59 5.41
N ARG A 236 -15.53 13.80 5.19
CA ARG A 236 -15.20 14.58 3.98
C ARG A 236 -13.72 14.90 3.88
N THR A 237 -13.07 15.27 4.97
CA THR A 237 -11.63 15.55 5.01
C THR A 237 -10.81 14.29 4.67
N LEU A 238 -11.18 13.13 5.25
CA LEU A 238 -10.55 11.86 4.95
C LEU A 238 -10.69 11.47 3.48
N MET A 239 -11.90 11.61 2.91
CA MET A 239 -12.16 11.33 1.50
C MET A 239 -11.39 12.27 0.58
N TYR A 240 -11.35 13.57 0.91
CA TYR A 240 -10.62 14.57 0.12
C TYR A 240 -9.11 14.30 0.04
N ILE A 241 -8.53 13.67 1.06
CA ILE A 241 -7.12 13.29 1.08
C ILE A 241 -6.93 11.86 0.54
N GLY A 242 -7.76 10.93 0.97
CA GLY A 242 -7.60 9.51 0.67
C GLY A 242 -7.89 9.16 -0.78
N VAL A 243 -8.98 9.67 -1.35
CA VAL A 243 -9.37 9.33 -2.73
C VAL A 243 -8.34 9.77 -3.77
N PRO A 244 -7.81 11.02 -3.74
CA PRO A 244 -6.74 11.40 -4.67
C PRO A 244 -5.48 10.54 -4.51
N MET A 245 -5.10 10.16 -3.30
CA MET A 245 -3.97 9.25 -3.07
C MET A 245 -4.25 7.85 -3.62
N GLY A 246 -5.47 7.35 -3.49
CA GLY A 246 -5.91 6.10 -4.12
C GLY A 246 -5.83 6.18 -5.65
N LEU A 247 -6.36 7.24 -6.24
CA LEU A 247 -6.32 7.48 -7.68
C LEU A 247 -4.89 7.60 -8.21
N GLN A 248 -3.97 8.18 -7.47
CA GLN A 248 -2.55 8.24 -7.83
C GLN A 248 -1.96 6.85 -8.08
N PHE A 249 -2.30 5.86 -7.22
CA PHE A 249 -1.90 4.47 -7.44
C PHE A 249 -2.56 3.85 -8.65
N SER A 250 -3.86 4.11 -8.83
CA SER A 250 -4.63 3.61 -9.98
C SER A 250 -4.07 4.15 -11.29
N ILE A 251 -3.75 5.43 -11.37
CA ILE A 251 -3.15 6.05 -12.56
C ILE A 251 -1.79 5.42 -12.86
N THR A 252 -0.97 5.20 -11.83
CA THR A 252 0.33 4.52 -12.00
C THR A 252 0.15 3.09 -12.51
N ALA A 253 -0.87 2.37 -12.01
CA ALA A 253 -1.20 1.03 -12.47
C ALA A 253 -1.64 1.02 -13.94
N ILE A 254 -2.54 1.91 -14.33
CA ILE A 254 -3.02 2.07 -15.71
C ILE A 254 -1.84 2.41 -16.63
N GLY A 255 -0.99 3.36 -16.25
CA GLY A 255 0.20 3.71 -17.01
C GLY A 255 1.13 2.52 -17.23
N SER A 256 1.32 1.68 -16.20
CA SER A 256 2.13 0.46 -16.30
C SER A 256 1.51 -0.56 -17.25
N ILE A 257 0.18 -0.72 -17.23
CA ILE A 257 -0.57 -1.63 -18.12
C ILE A 257 -0.46 -1.15 -19.58
N MET A 258 -0.64 0.14 -19.83
CA MET A 258 -0.51 0.73 -21.17
C MET A 258 0.91 0.55 -21.73
N LEU A 259 1.91 0.80 -20.89
CA LEU A 259 3.32 0.62 -21.27
C LEU A 259 3.63 -0.85 -21.57
N GLN A 260 3.11 -1.79 -20.76
CA GLN A 260 3.24 -3.22 -20.99
C GLN A 260 2.56 -3.66 -22.29
N SER A 261 1.37 -3.16 -22.56
CA SER A 261 0.62 -3.46 -23.78
C SER A 261 1.37 -2.95 -25.03
N ALA A 262 1.86 -1.71 -24.99
CA ALA A 262 2.67 -1.15 -26.08
C ALA A 262 3.97 -1.96 -26.30
N ASN A 263 4.62 -2.38 -25.22
CA ASN A 263 5.83 -3.17 -25.29
C ASN A 263 5.58 -4.58 -25.87
N ASN A 264 4.44 -5.20 -25.53
CA ASN A 264 4.02 -6.47 -26.09
C ASN A 264 3.77 -6.38 -27.62
N ALA A 265 3.25 -5.25 -28.10
CA ALA A 265 3.04 -4.98 -29.52
C ALA A 265 4.36 -4.86 -30.32
N LEU A 266 5.46 -4.49 -29.66
CA LEU A 266 6.80 -4.36 -30.30
C LEU A 266 7.55 -5.70 -30.44
N GLY A 267 6.99 -6.80 -29.95
CA GLY A 267 7.52 -8.15 -30.08
C GLY A 267 8.41 -8.63 -28.92
N THR A 268 8.69 -9.94 -28.95
CA THR A 268 9.36 -10.67 -27.84
C THR A 268 10.74 -10.16 -27.47
N ALA A 269 11.51 -9.65 -28.42
CA ALA A 269 12.85 -9.10 -28.17
C ALA A 269 12.78 -7.81 -27.32
N CYS A 270 11.81 -6.95 -27.60
CA CYS A 270 11.58 -5.73 -26.82
C CYS A 270 11.06 -6.04 -25.42
N VAL A 271 10.19 -7.04 -25.30
CA VAL A 271 9.68 -7.51 -23.99
C VAL A 271 10.85 -8.03 -23.13
N ALA A 272 11.74 -8.83 -23.68
CA ALA A 272 12.90 -9.35 -22.98
C ALA A 272 13.88 -8.23 -22.57
N ALA A 273 14.15 -7.27 -23.45
CA ALA A 273 14.99 -6.12 -23.16
C ALA A 273 14.40 -5.19 -22.11
N PHE A 274 13.05 -5.08 -22.03
CA PHE A 274 12.36 -4.25 -21.03
C PHE A 274 12.26 -4.92 -19.66
N THR A 275 12.21 -6.25 -19.60
CA THR A 275 12.08 -7.01 -18.34
C THR A 275 13.33 -6.92 -17.49
N GLN A 276 14.52 -6.92 -18.09
CA GLN A 276 15.80 -6.84 -17.38
C GLN A 276 16.00 -5.52 -16.58
N PRO A 277 15.79 -4.32 -17.18
CA PRO A 277 15.84 -3.06 -16.42
C PRO A 277 14.69 -2.90 -15.43
N CYS A 278 13.55 -3.58 -15.64
CA CYS A 278 12.39 -3.50 -14.76
C CYS A 278 12.68 -4.09 -13.37
N VAL A 279 13.46 -5.15 -13.27
CA VAL A 279 13.89 -5.73 -11.99
C VAL A 279 14.81 -4.75 -11.22
N SER A 280 15.77 -4.12 -11.90
CA SER A 280 16.64 -3.11 -11.31
C SER A 280 15.88 -1.83 -10.91
N ARG A 281 14.93 -1.38 -11.75
CA ARG A 281 14.04 -0.24 -11.45
C ARG A 281 13.05 -0.55 -10.36
N CYS A 282 12.60 -1.79 -10.19
CA CYS A 282 11.71 -2.17 -9.09
C CYS A 282 12.38 -1.90 -7.74
N PHE A 283 13.67 -2.16 -7.59
CA PHE A 283 14.43 -1.84 -6.39
C PHE A 283 14.52 -0.31 -6.16
N SER A 284 14.82 0.46 -7.21
CA SER A 284 14.87 1.92 -7.15
C SER A 284 13.49 2.55 -6.92
N CYS A 285 12.42 2.01 -7.56
CA CYS A 285 11.04 2.43 -7.31
C CYS A 285 10.54 2.08 -5.92
N VAL A 286 10.96 0.96 -5.33
CA VAL A 286 10.63 0.64 -3.93
C VAL A 286 11.27 1.66 -3.00
N LEU A 287 12.53 2.01 -3.21
CA LEU A 287 13.22 3.06 -2.45
C LEU A 287 12.51 4.41 -2.59
N SER A 288 12.20 4.85 -3.80
CA SER A 288 11.53 6.13 -4.05
C SER A 288 10.09 6.16 -3.53
N ARG A 289 9.35 5.04 -3.63
CA ARG A 289 7.99 4.92 -3.06
C ARG A 289 8.01 4.96 -1.55
N VAL A 290 8.93 4.25 -0.90
CA VAL A 290 9.10 4.31 0.55
C VAL A 290 9.36 5.76 1.00
N TRP A 291 10.20 6.49 0.28
CA TRP A 291 10.46 7.90 0.54
C TRP A 291 9.23 8.78 0.33
N ALA A 292 8.59 8.68 -0.81
CA ALA A 292 7.43 9.50 -1.17
C ALA A 292 6.21 9.24 -0.28
N TRP A 293 6.00 7.99 0.14
CA TRP A 293 4.85 7.61 0.98
C TRP A 293 4.99 7.98 2.44
N GLN A 294 6.20 8.11 2.92
CA GLN A 294 6.46 8.37 4.34
C GLN A 294 6.68 9.83 4.65
N TRP A 295 7.01 10.62 3.62
CA TRP A 295 7.21 12.03 3.77
C TRP A 295 5.96 12.76 4.30
N PRO A 296 4.74 12.55 3.80
CA PRO A 296 3.56 13.26 4.30
C PRO A 296 3.28 13.08 5.79
N PRO A 297 3.32 11.86 6.38
CA PRO A 297 3.15 11.72 7.84
C PRO A 297 4.27 12.35 8.66
N ILE A 298 5.51 12.30 8.17
CA ILE A 298 6.67 12.90 8.83
C ILE A 298 6.62 14.43 8.68
N ALA A 299 6.34 14.94 7.48
CA ALA A 299 6.18 16.37 7.22
C ALA A 299 5.01 16.96 8.01
N GLY A 300 3.88 16.24 8.12
CA GLY A 300 2.75 16.66 8.94
C GLY A 300 3.12 16.86 10.41
N LYS A 301 3.95 15.96 10.97
CA LYS A 301 4.45 16.09 12.35
C LYS A 301 5.44 17.26 12.53
N THR A 302 6.31 17.47 11.55
CA THR A 302 7.33 18.54 11.60
C THR A 302 6.75 19.93 11.33
N THR A 303 5.76 20.04 10.41
CA THR A 303 5.10 21.32 10.09
C THR A 303 4.31 21.86 11.29
N VAL A 304 3.62 20.96 12.01
CA VAL A 304 2.90 21.33 13.25
C VAL A 304 3.86 21.80 14.33
N ARG A 305 5.06 21.22 14.42
CA ARG A 305 6.10 21.70 15.35
C ARG A 305 6.64 23.08 14.94
N ALA A 306 6.90 23.28 13.65
CA ALA A 306 7.34 24.57 13.12
C ALA A 306 6.32 25.68 13.41
N SER A 307 5.02 25.42 13.19
CA SER A 307 3.97 26.42 13.48
C SER A 307 3.83 26.76 14.97
N ARG A 308 4.10 25.81 15.88
CA ARG A 308 4.15 26.12 17.34
C ARG A 308 5.37 26.95 17.74
N ASN A 309 6.50 26.78 17.06
CA ASN A 309 7.70 27.58 17.32
C ASN A 309 7.63 28.97 16.70
N VAL A 310 6.89 29.12 15.58
CA VAL A 310 6.72 30.42 14.88
C VAL A 310 5.87 31.39 15.69
N SER A 311 4.90 30.93 16.51
CA SER A 311 4.17 31.81 17.43
C SER A 311 5.05 32.41 18.56
N GLY A 312 6.29 31.95 18.71
CA GLY A 312 7.30 32.49 19.62
C GLY A 312 8.49 33.17 18.93
N TRP A 313 8.46 33.29 17.59
CA TRP A 313 9.61 33.69 16.79
C TRP A 313 9.36 34.89 15.85
N GLU A 314 8.50 35.80 16.24
CA GLU A 314 8.30 37.04 15.48
C GLU A 314 9.51 38.02 15.53
N SER A 315 10.69 37.58 15.98
CA SER A 315 11.84 38.53 16.08
C SER A 315 13.23 37.99 15.75
N ARG A 316 13.38 36.93 14.95
CA ARG A 316 14.70 36.66 14.34
C ARG A 316 14.58 36.08 12.95
N GLN A 317 15.20 36.79 12.01
CA GLN A 317 15.35 36.52 10.59
C GLN A 317 15.69 35.07 10.29
N ALA A 318 15.03 34.54 9.29
CA ALA A 318 15.30 33.22 8.71
C ALA A 318 16.71 33.17 8.10
N PRO A 319 17.37 32.04 8.19
CA PRO A 319 18.17 31.59 7.08
C PRO A 319 17.60 30.26 6.54
N ASP A 320 17.51 30.27 5.25
CA ASP A 320 17.80 29.22 4.30
C ASP A 320 16.74 28.23 3.89
N ASP A 321 16.26 28.53 2.76
CA ASP A 321 15.80 27.88 1.52
C ASP A 321 16.41 26.49 1.17
N ASP A 322 17.37 25.96 1.91
CA ASP A 322 18.13 24.76 1.56
C ASP A 322 17.38 23.43 1.74
N CYS A 323 16.32 23.40 2.53
CA CYS A 323 15.55 22.16 2.71
C CYS A 323 14.54 21.87 1.58
N LEU A 324 14.07 22.90 0.88
CA LEU A 324 13.17 22.77 -0.29
C LEU A 324 13.95 22.47 -1.58
N LEU A 325 15.18 22.95 -1.69
CA LEU A 325 16.07 22.69 -2.81
C LEU A 325 16.52 21.22 -2.90
N GLY A 326 16.72 20.54 -1.79
CA GLY A 326 17.09 19.11 -1.78
C GLY A 326 16.02 18.18 -2.38
N VAL A 327 14.74 18.50 -2.24
CA VAL A 327 13.64 17.73 -2.82
C VAL A 327 13.47 18.02 -4.30
N HIS A 328 13.70 19.25 -4.72
CA HIS A 328 13.63 19.65 -6.14
C HIS A 328 14.80 19.09 -6.95
N PHE A 329 16.00 18.99 -6.36
CA PHE A 329 17.20 18.45 -7.02
C PHE A 329 17.08 16.93 -7.27
N LEU A 330 16.47 16.17 -6.37
CA LEU A 330 16.25 14.73 -6.54
C LEU A 330 15.13 14.37 -7.53
N CYS A 331 14.19 15.29 -7.78
CA CYS A 331 13.13 15.09 -8.78
C CYS A 331 13.51 15.56 -10.19
N THR A 332 14.44 16.52 -10.33
CA THR A 332 14.80 17.11 -11.63
C THR A 332 16.06 16.52 -12.27
N ASP A 333 16.92 15.85 -11.50
CA ASP A 333 18.21 15.35 -11.99
C ASP A 333 18.15 13.94 -12.60
N VAL A 334 16.96 13.31 -12.63
CA VAL A 334 16.74 12.15 -13.51
C VAL A 334 16.29 12.67 -14.87
N ARG A 335 17.18 13.37 -15.57
CA ARG A 335 17.02 13.59 -17.01
C ARG A 335 16.99 12.23 -17.69
N CYS A 336 15.91 11.97 -18.38
CA CYS A 336 15.70 10.81 -19.25
C CYS A 336 16.80 10.62 -20.33
N GLN A 337 17.74 11.57 -20.47
CA GLN A 337 18.79 11.58 -21.48
C GLN A 337 20.00 10.68 -21.19
N ASP A 338 20.28 10.40 -19.92
CA ASP A 338 21.48 9.61 -19.58
C ASP A 338 21.23 8.09 -19.49
N PHE A 339 19.99 7.64 -19.63
CA PHE A 339 19.63 6.24 -19.35
C PHE A 339 19.19 5.37 -20.53
N CYS A 340 19.08 5.89 -21.75
CA CYS A 340 18.71 5.03 -22.88
C CYS A 340 19.23 5.48 -24.25
N PRO A 341 20.52 5.29 -24.56
CA PRO A 341 21.02 5.42 -25.96
C PRO A 341 20.40 4.38 -26.90
N ALA A 342 19.85 3.29 -26.37
CA ALA A 342 19.25 2.22 -27.17
C ALA A 342 17.80 2.53 -27.61
N LEU A 343 17.03 3.34 -26.88
CA LEU A 343 15.67 3.68 -27.24
C LEU A 343 15.59 4.78 -28.32
N CYS A 344 16.61 5.64 -28.43
CA CYS A 344 16.68 6.66 -29.48
C CYS A 344 17.03 6.12 -30.86
N ARG A 345 17.42 4.84 -30.99
CA ARG A 345 17.67 4.23 -32.31
C ARG A 345 16.50 3.43 -32.85
N CYS A 346 15.44 3.26 -32.10
CA CYS A 346 14.21 2.55 -32.50
C CYS A 346 13.00 3.48 -32.69
N LEU A 347 13.10 4.77 -32.41
CA LEU A 347 12.16 5.83 -32.79
C LEU A 347 12.78 6.68 -33.91
#